data_2d5d59603227d281f0a3e64b19acd5f7
#
_entry.id   2d5d59603227d281f0a3e64b19acd5f7
#
_cell.length_a   1.000
_cell.length_b   1.000
_cell.length_c   1.000
_cell.angle_alpha   90.00
_cell.angle_beta   90.00
_cell.angle_gamma   90.00
#
_symmetry.space_group_name_H-M   'P 1'
#
loop_
_entity.id
_entity.type
_entity.pdbx_description
1 polymer ?
#
loop_
_entity_poly.entity_id
_entity_poly.type
_entity_poly.pdbx_seq_one_letter_code
_entity_poly.pdbx_strand_id
1 'polypeptide(L)'
;MKVGLITREYPPDVYGGAGVHVEFLARELRGLVDLRVHCWGNGEGDAGTVRHRPAAELRGANDALRTFSVDLSMAAALEDRDLVHSHTWYANLAGHFAKLLYGIPHVMTCHSLEPLRPWKAEQLGGGYALSSWAERTAVEAADAVVAVSRGMRDDILACYPDLDPARVHVVHNGIDTDLYQPAAQTDVLERIGIDPERSYVLFVGRITRQKGVPHLLRAARALDPDAQLVLCAGAPDTPEIGAEFRELVEELERVRDGVFWIPEMLPRPDVVQLLTHAAVFVCPSVYEPLGIVNLEAMACGTAVVASAVGGIPEVVDDGRTGLLVPYEKKRAARHPEEFENALTEALNRVLDEPEAAARMGAAGRVRAVSEFGWDAVARRTAEVYAELVK
;
A
#
# COMPACT_ATOMS: atom_id res chain seq x y z
N MET A 1 -23.37 -17.79 -0.85
CA MET A 1 -22.04 -18.16 -0.34
C MET A 1 -21.72 -17.24 0.83
N LYS A 2 -21.42 -17.79 2.00
CA LYS A 2 -21.04 -17.08 3.21
C LYS A 2 -19.54 -16.97 3.30
N VAL A 3 -19.00 -15.75 3.25
CA VAL A 3 -17.56 -15.50 3.23
C VAL A 3 -17.13 -14.85 4.54
N GLY A 4 -16.08 -15.38 5.18
CA GLY A 4 -15.38 -14.74 6.29
C GLY A 4 -14.15 -14.01 5.76
N LEU A 5 -14.18 -12.68 5.70
CA LEU A 5 -13.03 -11.87 5.35
C LEU A 5 -12.29 -11.46 6.62
N ILE A 6 -11.03 -11.85 6.73
CA ILE A 6 -10.25 -11.67 7.96
C ILE A 6 -9.04 -10.77 7.72
N THR A 7 -8.86 -9.78 8.58
CA THR A 7 -7.83 -8.74 8.44
C THR A 7 -7.42 -8.15 9.79
N ARG A 8 -6.27 -7.50 9.84
CA ARG A 8 -5.92 -6.66 10.98
C ARG A 8 -6.63 -5.30 10.92
N GLU A 9 -6.54 -4.62 9.78
CA GLU A 9 -7.00 -3.25 9.59
C GLU A 9 -8.40 -3.21 8.97
N TYR A 10 -9.31 -2.47 9.60
CA TYR A 10 -10.65 -2.17 9.07
C TYR A 10 -11.19 -0.91 9.75
N PRO A 11 -11.99 -0.08 9.07
CA PRO A 11 -12.50 1.16 9.65
C PRO A 11 -13.08 0.99 11.06
N PRO A 12 -12.82 1.95 12.00
CA PRO A 12 -12.06 3.20 11.79
C PRO A 12 -10.53 3.04 11.87
N ASP A 13 -10.01 1.84 12.18
CA ASP A 13 -8.60 1.57 12.46
C ASP A 13 -7.86 1.17 11.17
N VAL A 14 -7.67 2.11 10.25
CA VAL A 14 -6.93 1.93 8.98
C VAL A 14 -5.69 2.82 8.99
N TYR A 15 -4.50 2.24 8.74
CA TYR A 15 -3.24 2.97 8.70
C TYR A 15 -2.33 2.62 7.50
N GLY A 16 -2.72 1.66 6.68
CA GLY A 16 -1.93 1.19 5.54
C GLY A 16 -2.75 0.78 4.33
N GLY A 17 -2.06 0.55 3.21
CA GLY A 17 -2.70 0.18 1.94
C GLY A 17 -3.52 -1.11 2.00
N ALA A 18 -3.15 -2.06 2.86
CA ALA A 18 -3.93 -3.28 3.06
C ALA A 18 -5.30 -3.00 3.70
N GLY A 19 -5.36 -2.08 4.68
CA GLY A 19 -6.61 -1.66 5.29
C GLY A 19 -7.51 -0.91 4.31
N VAL A 20 -6.95 -0.02 3.50
CA VAL A 20 -7.68 0.66 2.42
C VAL A 20 -8.24 -0.35 1.42
N HIS A 21 -7.42 -1.34 1.00
CA HIS A 21 -7.90 -2.40 0.10
C HIS A 21 -9.08 -3.15 0.71
N VAL A 22 -8.99 -3.59 1.96
CA VAL A 22 -10.05 -4.40 2.60
C VAL A 22 -11.33 -3.57 2.81
N GLU A 23 -11.21 -2.29 3.13
CA GLU A 23 -12.37 -1.38 3.26
C GLU A 23 -13.20 -1.37 1.98
N PHE A 24 -12.58 -1.06 0.85
CA PHE A 24 -13.28 -0.93 -0.42
C PHE A 24 -13.69 -2.27 -1.01
N LEU A 25 -12.83 -3.29 -0.94
CA LEU A 25 -13.18 -4.64 -1.36
C LEU A 25 -14.40 -5.18 -0.60
N ALA A 26 -14.44 -5.02 0.72
CA ALA A 26 -15.56 -5.46 1.54
C ALA A 26 -16.86 -4.72 1.19
N ARG A 27 -16.77 -3.40 0.90
CA ARG A 27 -17.93 -2.61 0.46
C ARG A 27 -18.58 -3.22 -0.78
N GLU A 28 -17.79 -3.52 -1.80
CA GLU A 28 -18.29 -4.08 -3.07
C GLU A 28 -18.69 -5.56 -2.94
N LEU A 29 -17.93 -6.37 -2.20
CA LEU A 29 -18.25 -7.79 -2.01
C LEU A 29 -19.56 -8.02 -1.27
N ARG A 30 -20.01 -7.11 -0.39
CA ARG A 30 -21.33 -7.20 0.27
C ARG A 30 -22.50 -7.23 -0.71
N GLY A 31 -22.32 -6.72 -1.93
CA GLY A 31 -23.29 -6.82 -3.00
C GLY A 31 -23.29 -8.17 -3.75
N LEU A 32 -22.25 -8.98 -3.56
CA LEU A 32 -22.02 -10.22 -4.31
C LEU A 32 -22.14 -11.49 -3.46
N VAL A 33 -21.78 -11.41 -2.17
CA VAL A 33 -21.76 -12.55 -1.23
C VAL A 33 -22.27 -12.15 0.16
N ASP A 34 -22.67 -13.12 0.98
CA ASP A 34 -22.95 -12.91 2.41
C ASP A 34 -21.60 -12.74 3.15
N LEU A 35 -21.13 -11.49 3.24
CA LEU A 35 -19.83 -11.14 3.78
C LEU A 35 -19.89 -10.80 5.25
N ARG A 36 -19.02 -11.44 6.05
CA ARG A 36 -18.70 -11.01 7.43
C ARG A 36 -17.22 -10.67 7.52
N VAL A 37 -16.91 -9.46 7.99
CA VAL A 37 -15.54 -9.02 8.23
C VAL A 37 -15.14 -9.31 9.66
N HIS A 38 -14.00 -10.00 9.85
CA HIS A 38 -13.37 -10.21 11.15
C HIS A 38 -12.08 -9.39 11.20
N CYS A 39 -11.98 -8.45 12.12
CA CYS A 39 -10.85 -7.53 12.22
C CYS A 39 -10.39 -7.33 13.68
N TRP A 40 -9.22 -6.73 13.83
CA TRP A 40 -8.77 -6.30 15.15
C TRP A 40 -9.58 -5.08 15.61
N GLY A 41 -9.68 -4.89 16.91
CA GLY A 41 -10.26 -3.68 17.48
C GLY A 41 -11.02 -3.89 18.78
N ASN A 42 -11.43 -2.77 19.38
CA ASN A 42 -12.21 -2.71 20.59
C ASN A 42 -13.69 -2.41 20.26
N GLY A 43 -14.60 -2.94 21.06
CA GLY A 43 -16.03 -2.70 20.92
C GLY A 43 -16.77 -3.83 20.20
N GLU A 44 -18.09 -3.68 20.12
CA GLU A 44 -18.94 -4.53 19.31
C GLU A 44 -18.82 -4.08 17.84
N GLY A 45 -18.77 -5.03 16.92
CA GLY A 45 -18.82 -4.74 15.48
C GLY A 45 -20.23 -4.26 15.07
N ASP A 46 -20.33 -3.69 13.87
CA ASP A 46 -21.62 -3.47 13.22
C ASP A 46 -22.21 -4.80 12.70
N ALA A 47 -23.41 -4.76 12.11
CA ALA A 47 -24.14 -5.95 11.65
C ALA A 47 -23.39 -6.83 10.63
N GLY A 48 -22.21 -6.43 10.16
CA GLY A 48 -21.37 -7.19 9.19
C GLY A 48 -19.91 -7.30 9.62
N THR A 49 -19.56 -6.89 10.85
CA THR A 49 -18.18 -6.82 11.34
C THR A 49 -18.06 -7.40 12.74
N VAL A 50 -17.08 -8.26 12.96
CA VAL A 50 -16.72 -8.84 14.27
C VAL A 50 -15.31 -8.38 14.63
N ARG A 51 -15.16 -7.81 15.85
CA ARG A 51 -13.88 -7.31 16.34
C ARG A 51 -13.24 -8.29 17.32
N HIS A 52 -11.94 -8.53 17.12
CA HIS A 52 -11.14 -9.46 17.92
C HIS A 52 -10.00 -8.70 18.62
N ARG A 53 -9.64 -9.16 19.82
CA ARG A 53 -8.60 -8.55 20.65
C ARG A 53 -7.55 -9.57 21.03
N PRO A 54 -6.29 -9.14 21.22
CA PRO A 54 -5.28 -9.99 21.82
C PRO A 54 -5.72 -10.47 23.19
N ALA A 55 -5.39 -11.71 23.51
CA ALA A 55 -5.65 -12.29 24.84
C ALA A 55 -5.01 -11.43 25.94
N ALA A 56 -5.75 -11.18 27.02
CA ALA A 56 -5.33 -10.26 28.08
C ALA A 56 -4.02 -10.72 28.75
N GLU A 57 -3.81 -12.02 28.83
CA GLU A 57 -2.63 -12.70 29.41
C GLU A 57 -1.36 -12.42 28.61
N LEU A 58 -1.52 -12.05 27.32
CA LEU A 58 -0.39 -11.75 26.42
C LEU A 58 -0.15 -10.24 26.25
N ARG A 59 -0.74 -9.38 27.11
CA ARG A 59 -0.63 -7.91 26.98
C ARG A 59 0.83 -7.40 26.94
N GLY A 60 1.74 -8.02 27.67
CA GLY A 60 3.17 -7.71 27.71
C GLY A 60 4.05 -8.58 26.82
N ALA A 61 3.45 -9.49 26.03
CA ALA A 61 4.18 -10.41 25.19
C ALA A 61 4.61 -9.75 23.84
N ASN A 62 5.52 -10.44 23.13
CA ASN A 62 5.89 -10.06 21.78
C ASN A 62 4.66 -9.95 20.86
N ASP A 63 4.68 -8.99 19.95
CA ASP A 63 3.54 -8.70 19.05
C ASP A 63 3.13 -9.88 18.18
N ALA A 64 4.06 -10.78 17.82
CA ALA A 64 3.70 -12.00 17.09
C ALA A 64 2.83 -12.94 17.92
N LEU A 65 3.11 -13.11 19.22
CA LEU A 65 2.27 -13.94 20.11
C LEU A 65 0.89 -13.31 20.32
N ARG A 66 0.84 -11.99 20.43
CA ARG A 66 -0.42 -11.25 20.50
C ARG A 66 -1.25 -11.46 19.23
N THR A 67 -0.59 -11.41 18.06
CA THR A 67 -1.20 -11.68 16.74
C THR A 67 -1.80 -13.08 16.71
N PHE A 68 -1.05 -14.10 17.09
CA PHE A 68 -1.55 -15.49 17.05
C PHE A 68 -2.75 -15.70 18.01
N SER A 69 -2.83 -14.98 19.12
CA SER A 69 -4.00 -15.04 19.97
C SER A 69 -5.27 -14.49 19.31
N VAL A 70 -5.12 -13.47 18.46
CA VAL A 70 -6.22 -12.94 17.64
C VAL A 70 -6.60 -13.93 16.54
N ASP A 71 -5.60 -14.54 15.87
CA ASP A 71 -5.84 -15.57 14.86
C ASP A 71 -6.67 -16.74 15.40
N LEU A 72 -6.40 -17.20 16.64
CA LEU A 72 -7.19 -18.24 17.29
C LEU A 72 -8.64 -17.80 17.52
N SER A 73 -8.84 -16.56 17.98
CA SER A 73 -10.18 -15.99 18.18
C SER A 73 -10.94 -15.83 16.89
N MET A 74 -10.27 -15.40 15.79
CA MET A 74 -10.86 -15.28 14.46
C MET A 74 -11.26 -16.66 13.92
N ALA A 75 -10.34 -17.63 13.96
CA ALA A 75 -10.60 -18.99 13.47
C ALA A 75 -11.82 -19.62 14.13
N ALA A 76 -11.94 -19.49 15.46
CA ALA A 76 -13.09 -20.00 16.22
C ALA A 76 -14.45 -19.40 15.80
N ALA A 77 -14.45 -18.22 15.18
CA ALA A 77 -15.65 -17.53 14.75
C ALA A 77 -16.04 -17.78 13.28
N LEU A 78 -15.35 -18.71 12.59
CA LEU A 78 -15.52 -18.96 11.14
C LEU A 78 -16.23 -20.28 10.79
N GLU A 79 -16.67 -21.03 11.79
CA GLU A 79 -17.28 -22.37 11.60
C GLU A 79 -18.49 -22.36 10.66
N ASP A 80 -19.28 -21.29 10.63
CA ASP A 80 -20.49 -21.14 9.83
C ASP A 80 -20.24 -20.52 8.44
N ARG A 81 -18.99 -20.37 8.01
CA ARG A 81 -18.62 -19.83 6.70
C ARG A 81 -18.41 -20.93 5.67
N ASP A 82 -18.64 -20.61 4.39
CA ASP A 82 -18.38 -21.48 3.26
C ASP A 82 -16.94 -21.32 2.74
N LEU A 83 -16.32 -20.15 3.01
CA LEU A 83 -14.98 -19.80 2.57
C LEU A 83 -14.40 -18.72 3.51
N VAL A 84 -13.08 -18.75 3.70
CA VAL A 84 -12.35 -17.69 4.39
C VAL A 84 -11.35 -17.01 3.46
N HIS A 85 -11.29 -15.66 3.51
CA HIS A 85 -10.33 -14.85 2.77
C HIS A 85 -9.51 -13.99 3.74
N SER A 86 -8.20 -14.23 3.80
CA SER A 86 -7.28 -13.55 4.72
C SER A 86 -6.42 -12.49 4.02
N HIS A 87 -6.09 -11.44 4.79
CA HIS A 87 -5.25 -10.34 4.36
C HIS A 87 -4.12 -10.12 5.36
N THR A 88 -2.88 -10.13 4.89
CA THR A 88 -1.63 -9.97 5.65
C THR A 88 -1.35 -11.10 6.65
N TRP A 89 -0.09 -11.24 7.06
CA TRP A 89 0.33 -12.26 8.03
C TRP A 89 -0.38 -12.17 9.39
N TYR A 90 -0.93 -11.00 9.72
CA TYR A 90 -1.70 -10.75 10.95
C TYR A 90 -3.04 -11.49 11.04
N ALA A 91 -3.48 -12.11 9.96
CA ALA A 91 -4.73 -12.87 9.89
C ALA A 91 -4.60 -14.18 9.10
N ASN A 92 -3.45 -14.42 8.46
CA ASN A 92 -3.27 -15.56 7.57
C ASN A 92 -3.36 -16.90 8.28
N LEU A 93 -2.85 -17.00 9.51
CA LEU A 93 -2.98 -18.24 10.30
C LEU A 93 -4.42 -18.51 10.71
N ALA A 94 -5.25 -17.50 10.96
CA ALA A 94 -6.66 -17.72 11.24
C ALA A 94 -7.37 -18.41 10.06
N GLY A 95 -7.07 -17.99 8.83
CA GLY A 95 -7.57 -18.63 7.61
C GLY A 95 -7.09 -20.08 7.48
N HIS A 96 -5.80 -20.31 7.73
CA HIS A 96 -5.23 -21.66 7.72
C HIS A 96 -5.85 -22.57 8.78
N PHE A 97 -6.05 -22.09 10.00
CA PHE A 97 -6.71 -22.84 11.07
C PHE A 97 -8.17 -23.15 10.74
N ALA A 98 -8.92 -22.20 10.19
CA ALA A 98 -10.30 -22.45 9.76
C ALA A 98 -10.38 -23.52 8.68
N LYS A 99 -9.46 -23.49 7.70
CA LYS A 99 -9.34 -24.56 6.68
C LYS A 99 -9.13 -25.93 7.31
N LEU A 100 -8.21 -26.05 8.28
CA LEU A 100 -7.90 -27.34 8.92
C LEU A 100 -9.02 -27.82 9.83
N LEU A 101 -9.67 -26.92 10.58
CA LEU A 101 -10.70 -27.26 11.56
C LEU A 101 -12.05 -27.60 10.89
N TYR A 102 -12.45 -26.80 9.92
CA TYR A 102 -13.81 -26.84 9.37
C TYR A 102 -13.86 -27.35 7.92
N GLY A 103 -12.69 -27.57 7.29
CA GLY A 103 -12.61 -28.04 5.89
C GLY A 103 -13.08 -27.01 4.87
N ILE A 104 -13.13 -25.73 5.22
CA ILE A 104 -13.52 -24.64 4.32
C ILE A 104 -12.32 -24.15 3.49
N PRO A 105 -12.50 -23.75 2.22
CA PRO A 105 -11.42 -23.20 1.41
C PRO A 105 -10.85 -21.92 2.01
N HIS A 106 -9.51 -21.76 1.89
CA HIS A 106 -8.78 -20.57 2.30
C HIS A 106 -8.20 -19.84 1.09
N VAL A 107 -8.68 -18.62 0.86
CA VAL A 107 -8.12 -17.66 -0.09
C VAL A 107 -7.25 -16.68 0.70
N MET A 108 -6.12 -16.28 0.16
CA MET A 108 -5.21 -15.34 0.78
C MET A 108 -4.80 -14.25 -0.20
N THR A 109 -4.92 -12.97 0.16
CA THR A 109 -4.34 -11.86 -0.62
C THR A 109 -2.98 -11.45 -0.06
N CYS A 110 -1.96 -11.47 -0.92
CA CYS A 110 -0.62 -10.99 -0.61
C CYS A 110 -0.51 -9.49 -0.90
N HIS A 111 -0.44 -8.67 0.15
CA HIS A 111 -0.18 -7.23 0.07
C HIS A 111 1.31 -6.88 0.16
N SER A 112 2.13 -7.78 0.65
CA SER A 112 3.59 -7.75 0.74
C SER A 112 4.06 -9.14 1.12
N LEU A 113 5.37 -9.40 0.98
CA LEU A 113 5.98 -10.67 1.35
C LEU A 113 7.07 -10.43 2.39
N GLU A 114 7.06 -11.19 3.50
CA GLU A 114 8.06 -11.08 4.56
C GLU A 114 9.50 -11.31 4.04
N PRO A 115 9.80 -12.28 3.15
CA PRO A 115 11.15 -12.48 2.61
C PRO A 115 11.70 -11.26 1.85
N LEU A 116 10.84 -10.42 1.26
CA LEU A 116 11.25 -9.22 0.54
C LEU A 116 11.34 -7.98 1.42
N ARG A 117 11.02 -8.12 2.71
CA ARG A 117 11.00 -7.04 3.72
C ARG A 117 11.91 -7.34 4.93
N PRO A 118 13.21 -7.67 4.72
CA PRO A 118 14.12 -8.07 5.80
C PRO A 118 14.29 -6.99 6.89
N TRP A 119 14.08 -5.71 6.57
CA TRP A 119 14.05 -4.61 7.53
C TRP A 119 12.94 -4.72 8.57
N LYS A 120 11.92 -5.56 8.35
CA LYS A 120 10.89 -5.86 9.36
C LYS A 120 11.47 -6.48 10.65
N ALA A 121 12.66 -7.08 10.57
CA ALA A 121 13.36 -7.55 11.75
C ALA A 121 13.71 -6.41 12.73
N GLU A 122 13.93 -5.18 12.22
CA GLU A 122 14.17 -3.99 13.06
C GLU A 122 12.92 -3.65 13.88
N GLN A 123 11.72 -3.85 13.31
CA GLN A 123 10.42 -3.57 13.94
C GLN A 123 9.94 -4.70 14.86
N LEU A 124 10.07 -5.95 14.41
CA LEU A 124 9.48 -7.13 15.07
C LEU A 124 10.47 -7.90 15.94
N GLY A 125 11.79 -7.62 15.83
CA GLY A 125 12.82 -8.39 16.50
C GLY A 125 12.67 -9.89 16.24
N GLY A 126 12.71 -10.71 17.29
CA GLY A 126 12.49 -12.17 17.18
C GLY A 126 11.12 -12.58 16.61
N GLY A 127 10.13 -11.69 16.63
CA GLY A 127 8.82 -11.91 16.04
C GLY A 127 8.84 -12.01 14.50
N TYR A 128 9.90 -11.50 13.84
CA TYR A 128 10.05 -11.62 12.39
C TYR A 128 10.18 -13.07 11.90
N ALA A 129 10.85 -13.92 12.68
CA ALA A 129 10.92 -15.35 12.35
C ALA A 129 9.52 -16.02 12.41
N LEU A 130 8.68 -15.58 13.37
CA LEU A 130 7.31 -16.09 13.52
C LEU A 130 6.38 -15.56 12.41
N SER A 131 6.48 -14.28 12.05
CA SER A 131 5.68 -13.72 10.94
C SER A 131 6.03 -14.36 9.60
N SER A 132 7.34 -14.59 9.34
CA SER A 132 7.83 -15.26 8.13
C SER A 132 7.36 -16.72 8.06
N TRP A 133 7.39 -17.44 9.19
CA TRP A 133 6.87 -18.79 9.27
C TRP A 133 5.35 -18.84 9.05
N ALA A 134 4.62 -17.94 9.67
CA ALA A 134 3.16 -17.87 9.55
C ALA A 134 2.73 -17.57 8.11
N GLU A 135 3.38 -16.61 7.45
CA GLU A 135 3.12 -16.28 6.05
C GLU A 135 3.42 -17.46 5.14
N ARG A 136 4.61 -18.07 5.23
CA ARG A 136 4.98 -19.24 4.44
C ARG A 136 3.96 -20.36 4.59
N THR A 137 3.62 -20.73 5.84
CA THR A 137 2.67 -21.80 6.15
C THR A 137 1.31 -21.54 5.50
N ALA A 138 0.82 -20.30 5.58
CA ALA A 138 -0.48 -19.95 5.00
C ALA A 138 -0.44 -19.93 3.47
N VAL A 139 0.60 -19.34 2.85
CA VAL A 139 0.75 -19.27 1.38
C VAL A 139 0.81 -20.66 0.77
N GLU A 140 1.68 -21.54 1.28
CA GLU A 140 1.88 -22.90 0.75
C GLU A 140 0.62 -23.75 0.91
N ALA A 141 -0.18 -23.51 1.95
CA ALA A 141 -1.39 -24.28 2.26
C ALA A 141 -2.68 -23.68 1.68
N ALA A 142 -2.72 -22.42 1.24
CA ALA A 142 -3.92 -21.78 0.71
C ALA A 142 -4.45 -22.49 -0.55
N ASP A 143 -5.77 -22.52 -0.72
CA ASP A 143 -6.42 -23.06 -1.93
C ASP A 143 -6.28 -22.12 -3.11
N ALA A 144 -6.31 -20.80 -2.85
CA ALA A 144 -5.95 -19.78 -3.82
C ALA A 144 -5.16 -18.64 -3.14
N VAL A 145 -4.20 -18.09 -3.88
CA VAL A 145 -3.39 -16.91 -3.47
C VAL A 145 -3.66 -15.79 -4.47
N VAL A 146 -4.14 -14.67 -4.00
CA VAL A 146 -4.35 -13.47 -4.79
C VAL A 146 -3.11 -12.59 -4.72
N ALA A 147 -2.48 -12.38 -5.86
CA ALA A 147 -1.41 -11.42 -6.07
C ALA A 147 -1.99 -10.09 -6.55
N VAL A 148 -1.61 -8.98 -5.93
CA VAL A 148 -2.15 -7.65 -6.28
C VAL A 148 -1.55 -7.06 -7.56
N SER A 149 -0.59 -7.75 -8.17
CA SER A 149 0.02 -7.43 -9.46
C SER A 149 0.68 -8.67 -10.07
N ARG A 150 1.08 -8.61 -11.35
CA ARG A 150 1.92 -9.64 -11.98
C ARG A 150 3.30 -9.68 -11.33
N GLY A 151 3.88 -8.50 -11.04
CA GLY A 151 5.13 -8.41 -10.29
C GLY A 151 5.04 -9.11 -8.93
N MET A 152 3.94 -8.92 -8.19
CA MET A 152 3.72 -9.65 -6.94
C MET A 152 3.56 -11.16 -7.15
N ARG A 153 2.91 -11.58 -8.24
CA ARG A 153 2.82 -13.02 -8.59
C ARG A 153 4.19 -13.64 -8.79
N ASP A 154 5.07 -12.96 -9.52
CA ASP A 154 6.43 -13.42 -9.75
C ASP A 154 7.23 -13.47 -8.45
N ASP A 155 7.09 -12.47 -7.60
CA ASP A 155 7.68 -12.43 -6.26
C ASP A 155 7.19 -13.58 -5.37
N ILE A 156 5.88 -13.88 -5.37
CA ILE A 156 5.30 -15.02 -4.62
C ILE A 156 5.95 -16.32 -5.07
N LEU A 157 5.98 -16.58 -6.38
CA LEU A 157 6.54 -17.81 -6.93
C LEU A 157 8.06 -17.93 -6.71
N ALA A 158 8.78 -16.81 -6.69
CA ALA A 158 10.20 -16.80 -6.36
C ALA A 158 10.47 -17.06 -4.86
N CYS A 159 9.64 -16.52 -3.97
CA CYS A 159 9.77 -16.70 -2.52
C CYS A 159 9.29 -18.08 -2.04
N TYR A 160 8.30 -18.65 -2.71
CA TYR A 160 7.63 -19.92 -2.36
C TYR A 160 7.60 -20.87 -3.57
N PRO A 161 8.75 -21.45 -3.95
CA PRO A 161 8.88 -22.22 -5.20
C PRO A 161 8.09 -23.55 -5.21
N ASP A 162 7.66 -24.04 -4.06
CA ASP A 162 6.83 -25.24 -3.93
C ASP A 162 5.33 -24.95 -4.14
N LEU A 163 4.95 -23.68 -4.25
CA LEU A 163 3.57 -23.27 -4.51
C LEU A 163 3.21 -23.54 -5.99
N ASP A 164 2.08 -24.24 -6.21
CA ASP A 164 1.55 -24.44 -7.56
C ASP A 164 1.16 -23.08 -8.20
N PRO A 165 1.79 -22.69 -9.32
CA PRO A 165 1.48 -21.44 -10.01
C PRO A 165 0.00 -21.30 -10.44
N ALA A 166 -0.72 -22.40 -10.62
CA ALA A 166 -2.14 -22.40 -10.96
C ALA A 166 -3.04 -21.87 -9.83
N ARG A 167 -2.55 -21.92 -8.58
CA ARG A 167 -3.26 -21.36 -7.42
C ARG A 167 -3.03 -19.85 -7.24
N VAL A 168 -2.15 -19.22 -8.03
CA VAL A 168 -1.82 -17.78 -7.89
C VAL A 168 -2.57 -16.97 -8.94
N HIS A 169 -3.59 -16.26 -8.50
CA HIS A 169 -4.45 -15.39 -9.30
C HIS A 169 -4.00 -13.93 -9.21
N VAL A 170 -3.99 -13.22 -10.34
CA VAL A 170 -3.69 -11.78 -10.33
C VAL A 170 -5.01 -11.00 -10.28
N VAL A 171 -5.22 -10.27 -9.18
CA VAL A 171 -6.33 -9.32 -9.01
C VAL A 171 -5.76 -8.01 -8.48
N HIS A 172 -5.68 -6.99 -9.34
CA HIS A 172 -5.12 -5.68 -8.98
C HIS A 172 -5.94 -5.03 -7.86
N ASN A 173 -5.29 -4.16 -7.07
CA ASN A 173 -6.03 -3.27 -6.19
C ASN A 173 -6.80 -2.23 -7.00
N GLY A 174 -7.90 -1.75 -6.44
CA GLY A 174 -8.72 -0.72 -7.04
C GLY A 174 -8.47 0.68 -6.49
N ILE A 175 -9.18 1.64 -7.06
CA ILE A 175 -9.26 3.03 -6.61
C ILE A 175 -10.72 3.47 -6.57
N ASP A 176 -11.10 4.25 -5.55
CA ASP A 176 -12.39 4.92 -5.48
C ASP A 176 -12.29 6.28 -6.16
N THR A 177 -12.79 6.36 -7.39
CA THR A 177 -12.67 7.55 -8.25
C THR A 177 -13.70 8.64 -7.95
N ASP A 178 -14.65 8.37 -7.06
CA ASP A 178 -15.57 9.38 -6.51
C ASP A 178 -14.92 10.08 -5.31
N LEU A 179 -14.16 9.34 -4.53
CA LEU A 179 -13.38 9.87 -3.41
C LEU A 179 -12.10 10.58 -3.88
N TYR A 180 -11.36 9.95 -4.80
CA TYR A 180 -10.15 10.50 -5.41
C TYR A 180 -10.49 11.08 -6.78
N GLN A 181 -10.77 12.37 -6.81
CA GLN A 181 -11.05 13.14 -8.02
C GLN A 181 -10.51 14.55 -7.87
N PRO A 182 -10.27 15.27 -8.98
CA PRO A 182 -9.77 16.63 -8.91
C PRO A 182 -10.66 17.53 -8.04
N ALA A 183 -10.03 18.21 -7.08
CA ALA A 183 -10.67 19.15 -6.16
C ALA A 183 -10.27 20.59 -6.50
N ALA A 184 -11.25 21.51 -6.51
CA ALA A 184 -10.99 22.93 -6.78
C ALA A 184 -10.49 23.70 -5.54
N GLN A 185 -10.68 23.12 -4.34
CA GLN A 185 -10.31 23.75 -3.06
C GLN A 185 -8.79 23.79 -2.91
N THR A 186 -8.28 24.83 -2.23
CA THR A 186 -6.86 25.07 -1.98
C THR A 186 -6.57 25.44 -0.51
N ASP A 187 -7.56 25.36 0.36
CA ASP A 187 -7.44 25.78 1.78
C ASP A 187 -6.37 25.01 2.54
N VAL A 188 -6.10 23.75 2.16
CA VAL A 188 -5.01 22.99 2.77
C VAL A 188 -3.63 23.54 2.38
N LEU A 189 -3.46 24.01 1.14
CA LEU A 189 -2.22 24.60 0.67
C LEU A 189 -1.90 25.87 1.46
N GLU A 190 -2.89 26.75 1.63
CA GLU A 190 -2.77 27.98 2.42
C GLU A 190 -2.44 27.65 3.89
N ARG A 191 -3.13 26.66 4.48
CA ARG A 191 -2.90 26.25 5.88
C ARG A 191 -1.49 25.70 6.13
N ILE A 192 -0.89 25.02 5.14
CA ILE A 192 0.47 24.50 5.21
C ILE A 192 1.50 25.59 4.88
N GLY A 193 1.09 26.63 4.15
CA GLY A 193 1.98 27.71 3.69
C GLY A 193 2.67 27.41 2.36
N ILE A 194 2.08 26.50 1.55
CA ILE A 194 2.55 26.24 0.19
C ILE A 194 2.23 27.44 -0.69
N ASP A 195 3.22 27.97 -1.39
CA ASP A 195 3.04 29.08 -2.31
C ASP A 195 2.32 28.58 -3.59
N PRO A 196 1.10 29.04 -3.90
CA PRO A 196 0.34 28.58 -5.05
C PRO A 196 0.92 29.03 -6.40
N GLU A 197 1.80 30.02 -6.43
CA GLU A 197 2.47 30.49 -7.64
C GLU A 197 3.70 29.65 -8.01
N ARG A 198 4.15 28.77 -7.10
CA ARG A 198 5.29 27.87 -7.31
C ARG A 198 4.81 26.43 -7.44
N SER A 199 5.33 25.75 -8.46
CA SER A 199 5.10 24.30 -8.62
C SER A 199 5.63 23.52 -7.43
N TYR A 200 4.99 22.40 -7.08
CA TYR A 200 5.52 21.49 -6.06
C TYR A 200 5.50 20.02 -6.45
N VAL A 201 6.52 19.32 -5.94
CA VAL A 201 6.62 17.86 -5.93
C VAL A 201 5.97 17.34 -4.65
N LEU A 202 5.07 16.39 -4.76
CA LEU A 202 4.36 15.81 -3.62
C LEU A 202 4.79 14.35 -3.37
N PHE A 203 5.13 14.04 -2.13
CA PHE A 203 5.23 12.68 -1.60
C PHE A 203 4.15 12.44 -0.55
N VAL A 204 3.47 11.29 -0.63
CA VAL A 204 2.52 10.83 0.39
C VAL A 204 2.87 9.40 0.80
N GLY A 205 3.11 9.18 2.08
CA GLY A 205 3.37 7.83 2.58
C GLY A 205 3.99 7.79 3.98
N ARG A 206 4.13 6.58 4.53
CA ARG A 206 4.81 6.36 5.81
C ARG A 206 6.33 6.45 5.63
N ILE A 207 7.02 6.86 6.68
CA ILE A 207 8.49 6.89 6.72
C ILE A 207 8.99 5.47 6.98
N THR A 208 9.27 4.73 5.91
CA THR A 208 9.72 3.33 5.95
C THR A 208 10.85 3.08 4.97
N ARG A 209 11.66 2.05 5.19
CA ARG A 209 12.72 1.64 4.24
C ARG A 209 12.14 1.33 2.86
N GLN A 210 10.94 0.77 2.82
CA GLN A 210 10.23 0.41 1.59
C GLN A 210 9.96 1.61 0.68
N LYS A 211 9.60 2.74 1.26
CA LYS A 211 9.16 3.94 0.52
C LYS A 211 10.29 4.75 -0.12
N GLY A 212 11.54 4.41 0.17
CA GLY A 212 12.71 5.00 -0.49
C GLY A 212 12.88 6.52 -0.27
N VAL A 213 12.27 7.08 0.77
CA VAL A 213 12.27 8.53 1.03
C VAL A 213 13.66 9.12 1.17
N PRO A 214 14.69 8.42 1.71
CA PRO A 214 16.05 8.92 1.72
C PRO A 214 16.60 9.23 0.31
N HIS A 215 16.25 8.44 -0.70
CA HIS A 215 16.62 8.72 -2.09
C HIS A 215 15.95 10.00 -2.61
N LEU A 216 14.66 10.20 -2.30
CA LEU A 216 13.95 11.42 -2.67
C LEU A 216 14.61 12.66 -2.04
N LEU A 217 14.93 12.63 -0.75
CA LEU A 217 15.52 13.77 -0.05
C LEU A 217 16.91 14.13 -0.60
N ARG A 218 17.70 13.12 -1.02
CA ARG A 218 18.99 13.38 -1.68
C ARG A 218 18.80 13.89 -3.12
N ALA A 219 17.89 13.30 -3.88
CA ALA A 219 17.52 13.77 -5.22
C ALA A 219 17.01 15.22 -5.19
N ALA A 220 16.24 15.58 -4.19
CA ALA A 220 15.64 16.92 -4.05
C ALA A 220 16.67 18.04 -3.90
N ARG A 221 17.92 17.76 -3.57
CA ARG A 221 18.99 18.76 -3.54
C ARG A 221 19.25 19.42 -4.91
N ALA A 222 18.97 18.70 -5.99
CA ALA A 222 19.18 19.17 -7.35
C ALA A 222 17.85 19.34 -8.15
N LEU A 223 16.71 19.39 -7.44
CA LEU A 223 15.45 19.85 -8.03
C LEU A 223 15.54 21.32 -8.42
N ASP A 224 14.74 21.72 -9.41
CA ASP A 224 14.53 23.12 -9.77
C ASP A 224 14.40 23.97 -8.48
N PRO A 225 15.23 25.01 -8.31
CA PRO A 225 15.19 25.86 -7.12
C PRO A 225 13.84 26.57 -6.91
N ASP A 226 13.08 26.82 -7.98
CA ASP A 226 11.76 27.43 -7.89
C ASP A 226 10.66 26.43 -7.49
N ALA A 227 10.92 25.13 -7.57
CA ALA A 227 9.97 24.11 -7.15
C ALA A 227 9.98 23.94 -5.61
N GLN A 228 8.81 23.65 -5.05
CA GLN A 228 8.63 23.28 -3.65
C GLN A 228 8.59 21.76 -3.49
N LEU A 229 8.94 21.24 -2.31
CA LEU A 229 8.82 19.83 -1.95
C LEU A 229 7.85 19.67 -0.77
N VAL A 230 6.78 18.94 -0.98
CA VAL A 230 5.77 18.68 0.06
C VAL A 230 5.83 17.20 0.43
N LEU A 231 6.09 16.95 1.70
CA LEU A 231 6.26 15.61 2.27
C LEU A 231 5.14 15.33 3.27
N CYS A 232 4.05 14.69 2.83
CA CYS A 232 3.05 14.11 3.73
C CYS A 232 3.59 12.79 4.24
N ALA A 233 4.51 12.85 5.21
CA ALA A 233 5.32 11.72 5.65
C ALA A 233 5.28 11.59 7.17
N GLY A 234 4.58 10.55 7.64
CA GLY A 234 4.43 10.25 9.06
C GLY A 234 4.64 8.78 9.39
N ALA A 235 4.35 8.40 10.64
CA ALA A 235 4.36 7.04 11.14
C ALA A 235 5.64 6.25 10.76
N PRO A 236 6.82 6.64 11.25
CA PRO A 236 8.05 5.90 11.01
C PRO A 236 7.96 4.47 11.58
N ASP A 237 8.52 3.48 10.86
CA ASP A 237 8.51 2.09 11.31
C ASP A 237 9.30 1.89 12.62
N THR A 238 10.37 2.66 12.83
CA THR A 238 11.13 2.70 14.09
C THR A 238 11.57 4.14 14.42
N PRO A 239 11.92 4.44 15.71
CA PRO A 239 12.46 5.74 16.09
C PRO A 239 13.72 6.14 15.34
N GLU A 240 14.59 5.16 15.03
CA GLU A 240 15.86 5.36 14.31
C GLU A 240 15.60 5.81 12.86
N ILE A 241 14.65 5.16 12.16
CA ILE A 241 14.24 5.55 10.82
C ILE A 241 13.64 6.97 10.83
N GLY A 242 12.86 7.30 11.86
CA GLY A 242 12.32 8.64 12.05
C GLY A 242 13.39 9.70 12.31
N ALA A 243 14.47 9.34 13.05
CA ALA A 243 15.58 10.24 13.30
C ALA A 243 16.42 10.50 12.02
N GLU A 244 16.76 9.44 11.28
CA GLU A 244 17.45 9.54 9.98
C GLU A 244 16.67 10.43 9.00
N PHE A 245 15.33 10.27 8.94
CA PHE A 245 14.49 11.09 8.09
C PHE A 245 14.57 12.58 8.47
N ARG A 246 14.44 12.92 9.76
CA ARG A 246 14.55 14.31 10.24
C ARG A 246 15.90 14.93 9.89
N GLU A 247 16.99 14.21 10.10
CA GLU A 247 18.32 14.67 9.75
C GLU A 247 18.45 15.01 8.27
N LEU A 248 17.93 14.16 7.39
CA LEU A 248 17.93 14.39 5.94
C LEU A 248 17.06 15.59 5.53
N VAL A 249 15.92 15.81 6.19
CA VAL A 249 15.08 17.00 5.95
C VAL A 249 15.81 18.27 6.40
N GLU A 250 16.40 18.28 7.61
CA GLU A 250 17.20 19.41 8.10
C GLU A 250 18.40 19.73 7.22
N GLU A 251 19.07 18.70 6.68
CA GLU A 251 20.16 18.90 5.70
C GLU A 251 19.65 19.52 4.40
N LEU A 252 18.47 19.09 3.93
CA LEU A 252 17.86 19.64 2.71
C LEU A 252 17.45 21.10 2.90
N GLU A 253 16.84 21.45 4.03
CA GLU A 253 16.44 22.84 4.39
C GLU A 253 17.61 23.80 4.49
N ARG A 254 18.85 23.32 4.74
CA ARG A 254 20.06 24.17 4.74
C ARG A 254 20.51 24.58 3.34
N VAL A 255 20.08 23.84 2.29
CA VAL A 255 20.56 24.03 0.92
C VAL A 255 19.48 24.49 -0.05
N ARG A 256 18.20 24.40 0.35
CA ARG A 256 17.08 24.92 -0.44
C ARG A 256 15.93 25.37 0.45
N ASP A 257 15.12 26.32 -0.04
CA ASP A 257 13.84 26.69 0.54
C ASP A 257 12.68 25.82 0.01
N GLY A 258 11.45 26.11 0.45
CA GLY A 258 10.24 25.47 -0.06
C GLY A 258 10.11 23.99 0.29
N VAL A 259 10.68 23.54 1.40
CA VAL A 259 10.52 22.19 1.94
C VAL A 259 9.45 22.21 3.02
N PHE A 260 8.38 21.44 2.84
CA PHE A 260 7.27 21.33 3.78
C PHE A 260 7.11 19.89 4.23
N TRP A 261 7.35 19.63 5.51
CA TRP A 261 7.13 18.32 6.10
C TRP A 261 5.91 18.33 7.02
N ILE A 262 4.96 17.44 6.72
CA ILE A 262 3.71 17.21 7.44
C ILE A 262 3.79 15.84 8.10
N PRO A 263 4.09 15.76 9.41
CA PRO A 263 4.28 14.49 10.10
C PRO A 263 2.98 13.79 10.48
N GLU A 264 1.85 14.51 10.55
CA GLU A 264 0.56 13.94 10.87
C GLU A 264 -0.10 13.28 9.65
N MET A 265 -0.97 12.31 9.95
CA MET A 265 -1.85 11.75 8.94
C MET A 265 -2.97 12.75 8.63
N LEU A 266 -2.93 13.31 7.43
CA LEU A 266 -3.96 14.23 6.98
C LEU A 266 -5.29 13.51 6.69
N PRO A 267 -6.44 14.18 6.88
CA PRO A 267 -7.72 13.71 6.37
C PRO A 267 -7.69 13.50 4.86
N ARG A 268 -8.41 12.50 4.35
CA ARG A 268 -8.46 12.19 2.90
C ARG A 268 -8.79 13.41 2.02
N PRO A 269 -9.77 14.29 2.36
CA PRO A 269 -10.04 15.48 1.54
C PRO A 269 -8.84 16.42 1.39
N ASP A 270 -8.01 16.55 2.43
CA ASP A 270 -6.80 17.37 2.40
C ASP A 270 -5.74 16.74 1.47
N VAL A 271 -5.57 15.40 1.54
CA VAL A 271 -4.67 14.66 0.65
C VAL A 271 -5.11 14.80 -0.81
N VAL A 272 -6.43 14.76 -1.09
CA VAL A 272 -6.99 14.94 -2.44
C VAL A 272 -6.67 16.34 -2.99
N GLN A 273 -6.78 17.39 -2.17
CA GLN A 273 -6.37 18.74 -2.58
C GLN A 273 -4.88 18.79 -2.91
N LEU A 274 -4.02 18.26 -2.03
CA LEU A 274 -2.57 18.22 -2.27
C LEU A 274 -2.21 17.42 -3.53
N LEU A 275 -2.86 16.27 -3.76
CA LEU A 275 -2.66 15.49 -4.98
C LEU A 275 -3.09 16.28 -6.21
N THR A 276 -4.28 16.92 -6.18
CA THR A 276 -4.83 17.64 -7.33
C THR A 276 -3.96 18.79 -7.79
N HIS A 277 -3.39 19.55 -6.86
CA HIS A 277 -2.63 20.77 -7.15
C HIS A 277 -1.11 20.55 -7.27
N ALA A 278 -0.62 19.31 -7.04
CA ALA A 278 0.77 18.98 -7.26
C ALA A 278 1.13 19.01 -8.76
N ALA A 279 2.27 19.61 -9.10
CA ALA A 279 2.83 19.50 -10.43
C ALA A 279 3.20 18.04 -10.77
N VAL A 280 3.68 17.30 -9.77
CA VAL A 280 4.04 15.89 -9.89
C VAL A 280 3.94 15.19 -8.54
N PHE A 281 3.38 13.99 -8.55
CA PHE A 281 3.45 13.04 -7.44
C PHE A 281 4.68 12.15 -7.61
N VAL A 282 5.47 11.95 -6.53
CA VAL A 282 6.67 11.11 -6.57
C VAL A 282 6.53 9.85 -5.71
N CYS A 283 6.84 8.68 -6.28
CA CYS A 283 6.85 7.40 -5.59
C CYS A 283 8.21 6.71 -5.74
N PRO A 284 9.21 7.02 -4.90
CA PRO A 284 10.58 6.51 -5.01
C PRO A 284 10.75 5.14 -4.32
N SER A 285 9.69 4.33 -4.24
CA SER A 285 9.68 3.06 -3.50
C SER A 285 10.75 2.10 -4.02
N VAL A 286 11.43 1.41 -3.10
CA VAL A 286 12.42 0.36 -3.41
C VAL A 286 11.78 -1.04 -3.48
N TYR A 287 10.55 -1.14 -3.02
CA TYR A 287 9.67 -2.30 -3.11
C TYR A 287 8.22 -1.83 -3.05
N GLU A 288 7.41 -2.17 -4.05
CA GLU A 288 6.01 -1.76 -4.10
C GLU A 288 5.16 -2.85 -4.76
N PRO A 289 4.31 -3.53 -4.02
CA PRO A 289 3.46 -4.61 -4.55
C PRO A 289 2.54 -4.19 -5.71
N LEU A 290 1.92 -3.00 -5.61
CA LEU A 290 1.18 -2.37 -6.70
C LEU A 290 1.39 -0.85 -6.70
N GLY A 291 1.23 -0.20 -5.55
CA GLY A 291 1.33 1.25 -5.40
C GLY A 291 0.00 1.96 -5.56
N ILE A 292 -0.96 1.67 -4.66
CA ILE A 292 -2.28 2.33 -4.64
C ILE A 292 -2.15 3.85 -4.64
N VAL A 293 -1.15 4.41 -3.97
CA VAL A 293 -0.92 5.86 -3.91
C VAL A 293 -0.65 6.49 -5.29
N ASN A 294 -0.08 5.71 -6.24
CA ASN A 294 0.03 6.17 -7.63
C ASN A 294 -1.35 6.26 -8.30
N LEU A 295 -2.25 5.29 -8.01
CA LEU A 295 -3.64 5.34 -8.49
C LEU A 295 -4.39 6.54 -7.89
N GLU A 296 -4.15 6.87 -6.60
CA GLU A 296 -4.73 8.04 -5.94
C GLU A 296 -4.31 9.34 -6.64
N ALA A 297 -3.02 9.49 -6.94
CA ALA A 297 -2.48 10.63 -7.69
C ALA A 297 -3.05 10.71 -9.11
N MET A 298 -3.05 9.59 -9.84
CA MET A 298 -3.62 9.51 -11.18
C MET A 298 -5.12 9.82 -11.18
N ALA A 299 -5.87 9.33 -10.21
CA ALA A 299 -7.30 9.61 -10.07
C ALA A 299 -7.58 11.09 -9.79
N CYS A 300 -6.68 11.79 -9.10
CA CYS A 300 -6.72 13.25 -8.92
C CYS A 300 -6.23 14.04 -10.15
N GLY A 301 -5.78 13.37 -11.21
CA GLY A 301 -5.32 14.02 -12.44
C GLY A 301 -3.87 14.51 -12.39
N THR A 302 -3.05 13.95 -11.51
CA THR A 302 -1.66 14.37 -11.28
C THR A 302 -0.70 13.43 -12.01
N ALA A 303 0.31 14.00 -12.68
CA ALA A 303 1.40 13.25 -13.28
C ALA A 303 2.21 12.51 -12.19
N VAL A 304 2.71 11.32 -12.52
CA VAL A 304 3.44 10.48 -11.58
C VAL A 304 4.88 10.28 -12.05
N VAL A 305 5.84 10.47 -11.14
CA VAL A 305 7.22 9.99 -11.31
C VAL A 305 7.46 8.90 -10.28
N ALA A 306 7.74 7.68 -10.72
CA ALA A 306 7.85 6.55 -9.82
C ALA A 306 9.00 5.62 -10.20
N SER A 307 9.53 4.89 -9.21
CA SER A 307 10.50 3.82 -9.46
C SER A 307 9.84 2.65 -10.21
N ALA A 308 10.56 2.06 -11.17
CA ALA A 308 10.09 0.90 -11.92
C ALA A 308 10.28 -0.40 -11.12
N VAL A 309 9.52 -0.57 -10.03
CA VAL A 309 9.59 -1.76 -9.15
C VAL A 309 8.23 -2.40 -8.92
N GLY A 310 8.22 -3.71 -8.73
CA GLY A 310 7.02 -4.47 -8.38
C GLY A 310 5.86 -4.23 -9.35
N GLY A 311 4.70 -3.84 -8.81
CA GLY A 311 3.50 -3.56 -9.61
C GLY A 311 3.40 -2.14 -10.16
N ILE A 312 4.32 -1.22 -9.83
CA ILE A 312 4.25 0.18 -10.33
C ILE A 312 4.16 0.26 -11.85
N PRO A 313 4.95 -0.53 -12.64
CA PRO A 313 4.85 -0.51 -14.11
C PRO A 313 3.50 -1.02 -14.68
N GLU A 314 2.69 -1.67 -13.86
CA GLU A 314 1.34 -2.08 -14.24
C GLU A 314 0.31 -0.97 -14.00
N VAL A 315 0.64 0.00 -13.16
CA VAL A 315 -0.18 1.18 -12.84
C VAL A 315 0.20 2.36 -13.73
N VAL A 316 1.48 2.73 -13.71
CA VAL A 316 2.02 3.87 -14.45
C VAL A 316 2.47 3.41 -15.83
N ASP A 317 1.89 4.00 -16.88
CA ASP A 317 2.27 3.79 -18.27
C ASP A 317 3.35 4.84 -18.63
N ASP A 318 4.60 4.36 -18.79
CA ASP A 318 5.78 5.20 -18.94
C ASP A 318 5.68 6.12 -20.18
N GLY A 319 5.96 7.40 -19.98
CA GLY A 319 5.83 8.45 -20.99
C GLY A 319 4.39 8.86 -21.32
N ARG A 320 3.36 8.17 -20.79
CA ARG A 320 1.96 8.45 -21.09
C ARG A 320 1.17 8.94 -19.87
N THR A 321 1.26 8.26 -18.73
CA THR A 321 0.57 8.64 -17.48
C THR A 321 1.53 9.13 -16.40
N GLY A 322 2.85 9.06 -16.69
CA GLY A 322 3.91 9.45 -15.80
C GLY A 322 5.27 9.00 -16.36
N LEU A 323 6.31 9.07 -15.55
CA LEU A 323 7.66 8.60 -15.89
C LEU A 323 8.09 7.51 -14.91
N LEU A 324 8.68 6.44 -15.45
CA LEU A 324 9.25 5.35 -14.67
C LEU A 324 10.77 5.47 -14.59
N VAL A 325 11.30 5.54 -13.40
CA VAL A 325 12.75 5.60 -13.11
C VAL A 325 13.24 4.18 -12.79
N PRO A 326 14.19 3.64 -13.59
CA PRO A 326 14.74 2.32 -13.33
C PRO A 326 15.37 2.21 -11.93
N TYR A 327 15.03 1.16 -11.21
CA TYR A 327 15.61 0.85 -9.89
C TYR A 327 16.05 -0.61 -9.86
N GLU A 328 17.32 -0.85 -9.58
CA GLU A 328 17.87 -2.19 -9.34
C GLU A 328 18.49 -2.23 -7.95
N LYS A 329 17.95 -3.06 -7.05
CA LYS A 329 18.32 -3.13 -5.64
C LYS A 329 19.83 -3.32 -5.41
N LYS A 330 20.47 -4.25 -6.17
CA LYS A 330 21.92 -4.52 -6.01
C LYS A 330 22.78 -3.35 -6.49
N ARG A 331 22.34 -2.65 -7.54
CA ARG A 331 23.02 -1.48 -8.09
C ARG A 331 22.85 -0.27 -7.19
N ALA A 332 21.63 0.01 -6.76
CA ALA A 332 21.31 1.11 -5.85
C ALA A 332 21.99 0.97 -4.48
N ALA A 333 22.25 -0.26 -4.01
CA ALA A 333 23.03 -0.49 -2.79
C ALA A 333 24.52 -0.13 -2.91
N ARG A 334 25.05 -0.07 -4.15
CA ARG A 334 26.47 0.26 -4.41
C ARG A 334 26.63 1.67 -4.97
N HIS A 335 25.64 2.12 -5.73
CA HIS A 335 25.63 3.37 -6.49
C HIS A 335 24.24 4.04 -6.36
N PRO A 336 23.86 4.47 -5.13
CA PRO A 336 22.56 5.09 -4.90
C PRO A 336 22.38 6.39 -5.71
N GLU A 337 23.47 7.11 -5.96
CA GLU A 337 23.51 8.34 -6.73
C GLU A 337 22.99 8.20 -8.17
N GLU A 338 23.11 7.04 -8.80
CA GLU A 338 22.58 6.82 -10.14
C GLU A 338 21.06 6.88 -10.16
N PHE A 339 20.41 6.22 -9.20
CA PHE A 339 18.94 6.29 -9.07
C PHE A 339 18.48 7.69 -8.64
N GLU A 340 19.19 8.32 -7.69
CA GLU A 340 18.89 9.65 -7.17
C GLU A 340 18.99 10.70 -8.29
N ASN A 341 20.03 10.65 -9.14
CA ASN A 341 20.18 11.53 -10.29
C ASN A 341 19.06 11.29 -11.33
N ALA A 342 18.77 10.04 -11.68
CA ALA A 342 17.69 9.72 -12.61
C ALA A 342 16.31 10.16 -12.09
N LEU A 343 16.09 10.07 -10.79
CA LEU A 343 14.87 10.58 -10.15
C LEU A 343 14.78 12.11 -10.26
N THR A 344 15.88 12.81 -10.00
CA THR A 344 15.97 14.27 -10.17
C THR A 344 15.69 14.69 -11.61
N GLU A 345 16.31 14.03 -12.59
CA GLU A 345 16.12 14.32 -14.02
C GLU A 345 14.65 14.12 -14.44
N ALA A 346 14.02 13.02 -13.99
CA ALA A 346 12.61 12.76 -14.26
C ALA A 346 11.68 13.81 -13.64
N LEU A 347 11.94 14.22 -12.39
CA LEU A 347 11.15 15.24 -11.70
C LEU A 347 11.31 16.61 -12.37
N ASN A 348 12.55 17.05 -12.64
CA ASN A 348 12.81 18.33 -13.32
C ASN A 348 12.17 18.36 -14.72
N ARG A 349 12.24 17.26 -15.47
CA ARG A 349 11.57 17.17 -16.78
C ARG A 349 10.06 17.42 -16.68
N VAL A 350 9.38 16.88 -15.67
CA VAL A 350 7.94 17.12 -15.48
C VAL A 350 7.67 18.56 -15.04
N LEU A 351 8.54 19.15 -14.23
CA LEU A 351 8.44 20.55 -13.78
C LEU A 351 8.68 21.53 -14.95
N ASP A 352 9.64 21.25 -15.82
CA ASP A 352 9.99 22.08 -16.98
C ASP A 352 8.94 22.04 -18.09
N GLU A 353 8.10 20.97 -18.12
CA GLU A 353 7.11 20.73 -19.18
C GLU A 353 5.66 20.68 -18.62
N PRO A 354 5.09 21.76 -18.06
CA PRO A 354 3.80 21.74 -17.36
C PRO A 354 2.62 21.27 -18.25
N GLU A 355 2.66 21.57 -19.56
CA GLU A 355 1.64 21.08 -20.48
C GLU A 355 1.74 19.56 -20.70
N ALA A 356 2.95 18.99 -20.71
CA ALA A 356 3.14 17.55 -20.79
C ALA A 356 2.72 16.88 -19.50
N ALA A 357 3.04 17.47 -18.35
CA ALA A 357 2.59 17.03 -17.04
C ALA A 357 1.05 16.97 -16.96
N ALA A 358 0.36 18.01 -17.40
CA ALA A 358 -1.10 18.06 -17.43
C ALA A 358 -1.70 16.97 -18.35
N ARG A 359 -1.08 16.71 -19.53
CA ARG A 359 -1.50 15.60 -20.41
C ARG A 359 -1.30 14.24 -19.75
N MET A 360 -0.17 14.01 -19.05
CA MET A 360 0.09 12.78 -18.30
C MET A 360 -0.93 12.58 -17.18
N GLY A 361 -1.21 13.63 -16.41
CA GLY A 361 -2.22 13.59 -15.35
C GLY A 361 -3.62 13.25 -15.87
N ALA A 362 -4.04 13.90 -16.96
CA ALA A 362 -5.33 13.62 -17.60
C ALA A 362 -5.42 12.17 -18.12
N ALA A 363 -4.37 11.67 -18.77
CA ALA A 363 -4.29 10.28 -19.22
C ALA A 363 -4.28 9.31 -18.03
N GLY A 364 -3.60 9.68 -16.95
CA GLY A 364 -3.58 8.93 -15.69
C GLY A 364 -4.98 8.78 -15.10
N ARG A 365 -5.76 9.86 -15.02
CA ARG A 365 -7.14 9.81 -14.54
C ARG A 365 -8.03 8.92 -15.42
N VAL A 366 -7.95 9.04 -16.73
CA VAL A 366 -8.71 8.16 -17.64
C VAL A 366 -8.39 6.69 -17.35
N ARG A 367 -7.11 6.35 -17.20
CA ARG A 367 -6.67 4.99 -16.90
C ARG A 367 -7.16 4.51 -15.54
N ALA A 368 -7.01 5.32 -14.48
CA ALA A 368 -7.48 4.99 -13.13
C ALA A 368 -8.98 4.66 -13.12
N VAL A 369 -9.79 5.50 -13.76
CA VAL A 369 -11.25 5.31 -13.84
C VAL A 369 -11.64 4.08 -14.66
N SER A 370 -10.98 3.83 -15.80
CA SER A 370 -11.41 2.77 -16.73
C SER A 370 -10.90 1.37 -16.37
N GLU A 371 -9.75 1.26 -15.66
CA GLU A 371 -9.07 -0.02 -15.49
C GLU A 371 -9.02 -0.50 -14.02
N PHE A 372 -9.18 0.40 -13.03
CA PHE A 372 -8.94 0.11 -11.61
C PHE A 372 -10.15 0.36 -10.69
N GLY A 373 -11.38 0.16 -11.18
CA GLY A 373 -12.59 0.28 -10.35
C GLY A 373 -12.73 -0.88 -9.34
N TRP A 374 -13.13 -0.59 -8.11
CA TRP A 374 -13.30 -1.59 -7.05
C TRP A 374 -14.40 -2.62 -7.35
N ASP A 375 -15.41 -2.26 -8.13
CA ASP A 375 -16.45 -3.17 -8.58
C ASP A 375 -15.91 -4.31 -9.45
N ALA A 376 -14.95 -4.01 -10.34
CA ALA A 376 -14.27 -5.02 -11.16
C ALA A 376 -13.35 -5.91 -10.31
N VAL A 377 -12.65 -5.33 -9.32
CA VAL A 377 -11.81 -6.06 -8.36
C VAL A 377 -12.66 -7.05 -7.56
N ALA A 378 -13.80 -6.62 -7.03
CA ALA A 378 -14.71 -7.46 -6.25
C ALA A 378 -15.31 -8.60 -7.09
N ARG A 379 -15.71 -8.33 -8.34
CA ARG A 379 -16.19 -9.39 -9.26
C ARG A 379 -15.13 -10.45 -9.51
N ARG A 380 -13.89 -10.06 -9.84
CA ARG A 380 -12.78 -11.00 -10.05
C ARG A 380 -12.45 -11.80 -8.79
N THR A 381 -12.52 -11.16 -7.62
CA THR A 381 -12.34 -11.85 -6.34
C THR A 381 -13.45 -12.87 -6.09
N ALA A 382 -14.71 -12.53 -6.38
CA ALA A 382 -15.84 -13.44 -6.27
C ALA A 382 -15.78 -14.60 -7.27
N GLU A 383 -15.20 -14.41 -8.45
CA GLU A 383 -14.92 -15.49 -9.42
C GLU A 383 -13.94 -16.51 -8.83
N VAL A 384 -12.85 -16.06 -8.20
CA VAL A 384 -11.91 -16.96 -7.49
C VAL A 384 -12.62 -17.75 -6.39
N TYR A 385 -13.55 -17.11 -5.64
CA TYR A 385 -14.33 -17.85 -4.63
C TYR A 385 -15.23 -18.93 -5.25
N ALA A 386 -15.88 -18.61 -6.38
CA ALA A 386 -16.78 -19.52 -7.06
C ALA A 386 -16.07 -20.77 -7.64
N GLU A 387 -14.78 -20.69 -7.95
CA GLU A 387 -13.97 -21.83 -8.39
C GLU A 387 -13.72 -22.83 -7.24
N LEU A 388 -13.70 -22.35 -5.99
CA LEU A 388 -13.36 -23.16 -4.81
C LEU A 388 -14.58 -23.71 -4.07
N VAL A 389 -15.71 -23.02 -4.09
CA VAL A 389 -16.95 -23.42 -3.41
C VAL A 389 -17.90 -24.01 -4.47
N LYS A 390 -17.96 -25.33 -4.53
CA LYS A 390 -18.84 -26.08 -5.45
C LYS A 390 -20.17 -26.43 -4.80
#